data_2fd10295b3b680ee2261afa8f9576707
#
_entry.id   2fd10295b3b680ee2261afa8f9576707
#
_cell.length_a   1.000
_cell.length_b   1.000
_cell.length_c   1.000
_cell.angle_alpha   90.00
_cell.angle_beta   90.00
_cell.angle_gamma   90.00
#
_symmetry.space_group_name_H-M   'P 1'
#
loop_
_entity.id
_entity.type
_entity.pdbx_description
1 polymer ?
#
loop_
_entity_poly.entity_id
_entity_poly.type
_entity_poly.pdbx_seq_one_letter_code
_entity_poly.pdbx_strand_id
1 'polypeptide(L)'
;MIARFEELDWQETRMGELILRRRTDPATGELIYEVKLKDEYLMSSLFTVAEEELARLGLAAASGDQFDVLVGGLGLGYTAVTALADDRVARLEVIDALPAVIGWHERELLPVSTRLVGDGR
;
A
#
# COMPACT_ATOMS: atom_id res chain seq x y z
N MET A 1 -0.87 -27.63 10.30
CA MET A 1 -1.48 -26.29 10.48
C MET A 1 -2.24 -25.91 9.23
N ILE A 2 -3.44 -25.45 9.40
CA ILE A 2 -4.30 -25.06 8.28
C ILE A 2 -4.01 -23.62 7.93
N ALA A 3 -3.80 -23.34 6.63
CA ALA A 3 -3.71 -21.97 6.15
C ALA A 3 -5.00 -21.24 6.50
N ARG A 4 -4.88 -20.11 7.14
CA ARG A 4 -6.04 -19.34 7.56
C ARG A 4 -6.18 -18.11 6.71
N PHE A 5 -7.40 -17.91 6.24
CA PHE A 5 -7.81 -16.69 5.60
C PHE A 5 -8.61 -15.88 6.59
N GLU A 6 -8.36 -14.59 6.60
CA GLU A 6 -9.09 -13.67 7.45
C GLU A 6 -9.51 -12.49 6.59
N GLU A 7 -10.81 -12.27 6.49
CA GLU A 7 -11.35 -11.11 5.80
C GLU A 7 -11.28 -9.91 6.74
N LEU A 8 -10.43 -8.95 6.43
CA LEU A 8 -10.23 -7.77 7.26
C LEU A 8 -11.24 -6.68 6.96
N ASP A 9 -11.67 -6.59 5.71
CA ASP A 9 -12.68 -5.62 5.29
C ASP A 9 -13.35 -6.07 4.00
N TRP A 10 -14.61 -5.70 3.85
CA TRP A 10 -15.41 -5.91 2.67
C TRP A 10 -16.25 -4.67 2.43
N GLN A 11 -16.21 -4.12 1.24
CA GLN A 11 -17.00 -2.96 0.88
C GLN A 11 -17.49 -3.06 -0.55
N GLU A 12 -18.73 -2.65 -0.78
CA GLU A 12 -19.24 -2.41 -2.10
C GLU A 12 -18.81 -1.01 -2.53
N THR A 13 -18.10 -0.91 -3.64
CA THR A 13 -17.63 0.37 -4.16
C THR A 13 -18.22 0.62 -5.53
N ARG A 14 -18.12 1.85 -6.02
CA ARG A 14 -18.55 2.17 -7.38
C ARG A 14 -17.75 1.42 -8.46
N MET A 15 -16.62 0.84 -8.11
CA MET A 15 -15.79 0.02 -9.00
C MET A 15 -16.06 -1.47 -8.84
N GLY A 16 -16.90 -1.85 -7.88
CA GLY A 16 -17.25 -3.22 -7.57
C GLY A 16 -16.92 -3.61 -6.14
N GLU A 17 -17.12 -4.89 -5.83
CA GLU A 17 -16.84 -5.45 -4.52
C GLU A 17 -15.35 -5.44 -4.24
N LEU A 18 -14.96 -4.82 -3.12
CA LEU A 18 -13.58 -4.67 -2.69
C LEU A 18 -13.37 -5.45 -1.41
N ILE A 19 -12.40 -6.35 -1.40
CA ILE A 19 -12.09 -7.19 -0.25
C ILE A 19 -10.62 -7.05 0.12
N LEU A 20 -10.36 -6.77 1.39
CA LEU A 20 -9.04 -6.88 2.00
C LEU A 20 -9.00 -8.14 2.83
N ARG A 21 -8.05 -9.01 2.54
CA ARG A 21 -7.88 -10.24 3.31
C ARG A 21 -6.43 -10.48 3.68
N ARG A 22 -6.24 -11.27 4.70
CA ARG A 22 -4.94 -11.67 5.19
C ARG A 22 -4.90 -13.19 5.28
N ARG A 23 -3.78 -13.77 4.88
CA ARG A 23 -3.56 -15.20 5.05
C ARG A 23 -2.15 -15.47 5.56
N THR A 24 -1.96 -16.65 6.16
CA THR A 24 -0.63 -17.09 6.55
C THR A 24 -0.07 -17.99 5.45
N ASP A 25 1.13 -17.68 4.99
CA ASP A 25 1.83 -18.53 4.03
C ASP A 25 2.26 -19.81 4.76
N PRO A 26 1.79 -20.99 4.33
CA PRO A 26 2.13 -22.24 5.01
C PRO A 26 3.61 -22.61 4.92
N ALA A 27 4.32 -22.09 3.91
CA ALA A 27 5.75 -22.38 3.73
C ALA A 27 6.65 -21.54 4.64
N THR A 28 6.32 -20.27 4.84
CA THR A 28 7.18 -19.33 5.56
C THR A 28 6.61 -18.85 6.89
N GLY A 29 5.33 -19.02 7.12
CA GLY A 29 4.64 -18.48 8.29
C GLY A 29 4.35 -16.97 8.19
N GLU A 30 4.70 -16.34 7.09
CA GLU A 30 4.49 -14.92 6.90
C GLU A 30 3.02 -14.58 6.66
N LEU A 31 2.62 -13.41 7.13
CA LEU A 31 1.30 -12.86 6.84
C LEU A 31 1.33 -12.17 5.48
N ILE A 32 0.41 -12.58 4.61
CA ILE A 32 0.27 -12.01 3.27
C ILE A 32 -1.06 -11.28 3.21
N TYR A 33 -1.01 -10.01 2.80
CA TYR A 33 -2.19 -9.18 2.62
C TYR A 33 -2.52 -9.13 1.14
N GLU A 34 -3.79 -9.34 0.82
CA GLU A 34 -4.27 -9.41 -0.56
C GLU A 34 -5.52 -8.56 -0.71
N VAL A 35 -5.59 -7.86 -1.85
CA VAL A 35 -6.76 -7.07 -2.20
C VAL A 35 -7.40 -7.66 -3.46
N LYS A 36 -8.69 -7.93 -3.37
CA LYS A 36 -9.51 -8.35 -4.51
C LYS A 36 -10.48 -7.25 -4.85
N LEU A 37 -10.61 -6.99 -6.15
CA LEU A 37 -11.66 -6.14 -6.68
C LEU A 37 -12.49 -7.00 -7.63
N LYS A 38 -13.77 -7.18 -7.31
CA LYS A 38 -14.64 -8.18 -7.95
C LYS A 38 -13.99 -9.57 -7.77
N ASP A 39 -13.80 -10.32 -8.83
CA ASP A 39 -13.20 -11.66 -8.78
C ASP A 39 -11.70 -11.66 -9.08
N GLU A 40 -11.09 -10.48 -9.21
CA GLU A 40 -9.70 -10.37 -9.60
C GLU A 40 -8.81 -9.94 -8.42
N TYR A 41 -7.63 -10.55 -8.34
CA TYR A 41 -6.60 -10.08 -7.41
C TYR A 41 -5.99 -8.79 -7.95
N LEU A 42 -6.07 -7.74 -7.15
CA LEU A 42 -5.58 -6.42 -7.54
C LEU A 42 -4.15 -6.20 -7.08
N MET A 43 -3.82 -6.63 -5.87
CA MET A 43 -2.49 -6.45 -5.31
C MET A 43 -2.24 -7.43 -4.16
N SER A 44 -0.95 -7.67 -3.86
CA SER A 44 -0.53 -8.54 -2.77
C SER A 44 0.75 -8.00 -2.12
N SER A 45 0.87 -8.17 -0.82
CA SER A 45 2.10 -7.84 -0.09
C SER A 45 3.25 -8.82 -0.35
N LEU A 46 2.99 -9.89 -1.09
CA LEU A 46 4.01 -10.87 -1.43
C LEU A 46 5.00 -10.35 -2.47
N PHE A 47 4.55 -9.50 -3.38
CA PHE A 47 5.37 -8.95 -4.47
C PHE A 47 5.24 -7.43 -4.47
N THR A 48 6.26 -6.74 -3.95
CA THR A 48 6.25 -5.28 -3.78
C THR A 48 7.37 -4.56 -4.50
N VAL A 49 8.19 -5.30 -5.26
CA VAL A 49 9.39 -4.75 -5.91
C VAL A 49 9.05 -3.64 -6.90
N ALA A 50 8.01 -3.83 -7.71
CA ALA A 50 7.63 -2.83 -8.71
C ALA A 50 7.21 -1.50 -8.06
N GLU A 51 6.43 -1.57 -6.99
CA GLU A 51 5.97 -0.40 -6.25
C GLU A 51 7.12 0.34 -5.58
N GLU A 52 8.06 -0.40 -5.01
CA GLU A 52 9.23 0.18 -4.38
C GLU A 52 10.18 0.81 -5.41
N GLU A 53 10.43 0.13 -6.53
CA GLU A 53 11.29 0.63 -7.59
C GLU A 53 10.69 1.85 -8.29
N LEU A 54 9.37 1.94 -8.38
CA LEU A 54 8.71 3.13 -8.92
C LEU A 54 9.16 4.38 -8.16
N ALA A 55 9.15 4.33 -6.84
CA ALA A 55 9.57 5.45 -6.01
C ALA A 55 11.09 5.70 -6.12
N ARG A 56 11.90 4.66 -6.02
CA ARG A 56 13.37 4.80 -6.09
C ARG A 56 13.82 5.38 -7.41
N LEU A 57 13.33 4.85 -8.52
CA LEU A 57 13.73 5.30 -9.85
C LEU A 57 13.21 6.70 -10.15
N GLY A 58 11.98 6.99 -9.73
CA GLY A 58 11.40 8.33 -9.90
C GLY A 58 12.20 9.40 -9.15
N LEU A 59 12.55 9.14 -7.90
CA LEU A 59 13.34 10.08 -7.11
C LEU A 59 14.78 10.18 -7.61
N ALA A 60 15.37 9.09 -8.09
CA ALA A 60 16.72 9.10 -8.66
C ALA A 60 16.79 9.93 -9.94
N ALA A 61 15.71 9.96 -10.73
CA ALA A 61 15.64 10.73 -11.97
C ALA A 61 15.37 12.22 -11.73
N ALA A 62 14.89 12.60 -10.57
CA ALA A 62 14.59 13.99 -10.26
C ALA A 62 15.85 14.76 -9.89
N SER A 63 15.89 16.04 -10.29
CA SER A 63 17.00 16.94 -9.96
C SER A 63 16.64 17.80 -8.76
N GLY A 64 17.59 17.98 -7.84
CA GLY A 64 17.39 18.84 -6.67
C GLY A 64 17.60 18.08 -5.36
N ASP A 65 17.36 18.77 -4.25
CA ASP A 65 17.60 18.29 -2.91
C ASP A 65 16.36 18.36 -2.01
N GLN A 66 15.25 18.86 -2.53
CA GLN A 66 14.00 18.98 -1.79
C GLN A 66 12.83 18.74 -2.75
N PHE A 67 11.99 17.75 -2.44
CA PHE A 67 10.91 17.34 -3.32
C PHE A 67 9.55 17.40 -2.65
N ASP A 68 8.57 17.89 -3.41
CA ASP A 68 7.16 17.65 -3.17
C ASP A 68 6.74 16.50 -4.10
N VAL A 69 6.30 15.41 -3.53
CA VAL A 69 6.01 14.18 -4.28
C VAL A 69 4.52 13.91 -4.32
N LEU A 70 4.03 13.56 -5.49
CA LEU A 70 2.66 13.10 -5.69
C LEU A 70 2.68 11.64 -6.13
N VAL A 71 1.98 10.79 -5.40
CA VAL A 71 1.83 9.38 -5.75
C VAL A 71 0.39 9.11 -6.21
N GLY A 72 0.26 8.59 -7.41
CA GLY A 72 -1.03 8.14 -7.94
C GLY A 72 -1.31 6.70 -7.55
N GLY A 73 -2.27 6.50 -6.65
CA GLY A 73 -2.61 5.19 -6.13
C GLY A 73 -1.92 4.85 -4.82
N LEU A 74 -2.70 4.62 -3.78
CA LEU A 74 -2.19 4.29 -2.45
C LEU A 74 -1.95 2.78 -2.29
N GLY A 75 -2.96 1.98 -2.60
CA GLY A 75 -2.89 0.53 -2.47
C GLY A 75 -2.41 0.08 -1.10
N LEU A 76 -1.46 -0.84 -1.08
CA LEU A 76 -0.86 -1.33 0.17
C LEU A 76 0.18 -0.37 0.75
N GLY A 77 0.50 0.72 0.05
CA GLY A 77 1.33 1.81 0.56
C GLY A 77 2.83 1.68 0.31
N TYR A 78 3.27 0.70 -0.45
CA TYR A 78 4.71 0.46 -0.63
C TYR A 78 5.41 1.55 -1.45
N THR A 79 4.78 2.11 -2.47
CA THR A 79 5.35 3.25 -3.21
C THR A 79 5.50 4.46 -2.29
N ALA A 80 4.45 4.78 -1.56
CA ALA A 80 4.44 5.93 -0.65
C ALA A 80 5.49 5.80 0.46
N VAL A 81 5.56 4.65 1.13
CA VAL A 81 6.50 4.46 2.23
C VAL A 81 7.96 4.43 1.73
N THR A 82 8.19 3.93 0.52
CA THR A 82 9.52 3.96 -0.09
C THR A 82 9.93 5.40 -0.41
N ALA A 83 9.01 6.22 -0.91
CA ALA A 83 9.28 7.64 -1.14
C ALA A 83 9.62 8.36 0.17
N LEU A 84 8.90 8.07 1.25
CA LEU A 84 9.15 8.69 2.55
C LEU A 84 10.49 8.27 3.18
N ALA A 85 11.10 7.18 2.72
CA ALA A 85 12.43 6.77 3.15
C ALA A 85 13.54 7.67 2.58
N ASP A 86 13.24 8.49 1.58
CA ASP A 86 14.18 9.44 1.01
C ASP A 86 14.09 10.76 1.75
N ASP A 87 15.21 11.19 2.35
CA ASP A 87 15.26 12.41 3.17
C ASP A 87 15.03 13.68 2.36
N ARG A 88 15.15 13.63 1.04
CA ARG A 88 14.88 14.77 0.17
C ARG A 88 13.40 15.06 0.00
N VAL A 89 12.54 14.12 0.37
CA VAL A 89 11.09 14.32 0.28
C VAL A 89 10.65 15.22 1.43
N ALA A 90 10.22 16.42 1.08
CA ALA A 90 9.71 17.40 2.03
C ALA A 90 8.22 17.22 2.29
N ARG A 91 7.49 16.81 1.26
CA ARG A 91 6.05 16.61 1.33
C ARG A 91 5.64 15.47 0.41
N LEU A 92 4.71 14.64 0.88
CA LEU A 92 4.12 13.57 0.09
C LEU A 92 2.60 13.71 0.07
N GLU A 93 2.04 13.63 -1.11
CA GLU A 93 0.60 13.59 -1.31
C GLU A 93 0.25 12.32 -2.10
N VAL A 94 -0.75 11.59 -1.65
CA VAL A 94 -1.19 10.36 -2.30
C VAL A 94 -2.66 10.50 -2.69
N ILE A 95 -2.97 10.15 -3.92
CA ILE A 95 -4.34 10.19 -4.43
C ILE A 95 -4.80 8.76 -4.71
N ASP A 96 -5.97 8.40 -4.20
CA ASP A 96 -6.59 7.12 -4.51
C ASP A 96 -8.06 7.29 -4.83
N ALA A 97 -8.53 6.57 -5.83
CA ALA A 97 -9.93 6.61 -6.27
C ALA A 97 -10.87 5.86 -5.32
N LEU A 98 -10.34 5.02 -4.44
CA LEU A 98 -11.12 4.19 -3.52
C LEU A 98 -10.93 4.67 -2.08
N PRO A 99 -11.91 5.41 -1.51
CA PRO A 99 -11.82 5.87 -0.13
C PRO A 99 -11.60 4.76 0.89
N ALA A 100 -12.08 3.55 0.60
CA ALA A 100 -11.88 2.40 1.46
C ALA A 100 -10.40 2.10 1.69
N VAL A 101 -9.57 2.23 0.65
CA VAL A 101 -8.12 1.99 0.73
C VAL A 101 -7.47 2.99 1.68
N ILE A 102 -7.84 4.25 1.59
CA ILE A 102 -7.37 5.29 2.50
C ILE A 102 -7.78 4.94 3.95
N GLY A 103 -9.03 4.53 4.13
CA GLY A 103 -9.53 4.11 5.43
C GLY A 103 -8.78 2.94 6.05
N TRP A 104 -8.32 1.99 5.24
CA TRP A 104 -7.51 0.89 5.74
C TRP A 104 -6.22 1.36 6.40
N HIS A 105 -5.55 2.34 5.79
CA HIS A 105 -4.34 2.91 6.36
C HIS A 105 -4.63 3.73 7.61
N GLU A 106 -5.69 4.52 7.60
CA GLU A 106 -6.10 5.28 8.77
C GLU A 106 -6.43 4.39 9.96
N ARG A 107 -6.99 3.21 9.71
CA ARG A 107 -7.26 2.19 10.74
C ARG A 107 -6.06 1.29 11.03
N GLU A 108 -4.93 1.55 10.39
CA GLU A 108 -3.68 0.82 10.59
C GLU A 108 -3.81 -0.69 10.35
N LEU A 109 -4.56 -1.07 9.30
CA LEU A 109 -4.80 -2.48 8.97
C LEU A 109 -3.67 -3.12 8.17
N LEU A 110 -2.84 -2.33 7.52
CA LEU A 110 -1.84 -2.83 6.58
C LEU A 110 -0.42 -2.72 7.14
N PRO A 111 0.54 -3.53 6.61
CA PRO A 111 1.89 -3.59 7.18
C PRO A 111 2.61 -2.25 7.29
N VAL A 112 2.41 -1.34 6.33
CA VAL A 112 3.10 -0.03 6.32
C VAL A 112 2.25 1.11 6.85
N SER A 113 1.02 0.84 7.27
CA SER A 113 0.05 1.89 7.67
C SER A 113 0.59 2.79 8.77
N THR A 114 1.17 2.22 9.81
CA THR A 114 1.68 2.98 10.95
C THR A 114 2.75 3.99 10.52
N ARG A 115 3.64 3.58 9.60
CA ARG A 115 4.68 4.46 9.08
C ARG A 115 4.09 5.60 8.25
N LEU A 116 3.07 5.32 7.44
CA LEU A 116 2.41 6.34 6.63
C LEU A 116 1.66 7.34 7.48
N VAL A 117 0.85 6.86 8.42
CA VAL A 117 0.03 7.72 9.28
C VAL A 117 0.90 8.53 10.24
N GLY A 118 2.00 7.94 10.72
CA GLY A 118 2.90 8.59 11.67
C GLY A 118 3.88 9.58 11.07
N ASP A 119 4.04 9.62 9.74
CA ASP A 119 4.95 10.55 9.09
C ASP A 119 4.25 11.90 8.88
N GLY A 120 4.89 12.97 9.31
CA GLY A 120 4.32 14.33 9.25
C GLY A 120 4.39 14.99 7.88
N ARG A 121 5.00 14.34 6.91
CA ARG A 121 5.15 14.90 5.57
C ARG A 121 4.00 14.54 4.66
#